data_4b6ea3af789a55030d1a7a98f0ab3806
#
_entry.id   4b6ea3af789a55030d1a7a98f0ab3806
#
_cell.length_a   1.000
_cell.length_b   1.000
_cell.length_c   1.000
_cell.angle_alpha   90.00
_cell.angle_beta   90.00
_cell.angle_gamma   90.00
#
_symmetry.space_group_name_H-M   'P 1'
#
loop_
_entity.id
_entity.type
_entity.pdbx_description
1 polymer ?
#
loop_
_entity_poly.entity_id
_entity_poly.type
_entity_poly.pdbx_seq_one_letter_code
_entity_poly.pdbx_strand_id
1 'polypeptide(L)'
;SDARTRLHWLAPDFPSLDEPAPAGTPAIGSLLRQLDAELPPGVALTVIVPATLQGADAERPALSRAVTWQVVDGAMPPSSAKASPTPSLAIRHPAGDEHALRYLHAAARAWQPNSAPAVQIGTTDAPLPPPSQPLVWLARGPVPAPVMQWISAGGVALLAHEATVDGIALSSMPWRDADGAPLVEGAPLGQGRVMRFTRPLRPDAMPALLDADFPHRLRALFDGAADAPTRVLARDYAPTRDGATYPVAPRDLQPWLALLIAVLVLV
;
A
#
# COMPACT_ATOMS: atom_id res chain seq x y z
N SER A 1 25.55 -10.15 36.38
CA SER A 1 24.91 -8.97 35.75
C SER A 1 23.65 -9.44 35.07
N ASP A 2 22.51 -9.24 35.73
CA ASP A 2 21.21 -9.57 35.15
C ASP A 2 20.97 -8.65 33.95
N ALA A 3 21.12 -9.21 32.77
CA ALA A 3 20.72 -8.52 31.55
C ALA A 3 19.20 -8.33 31.62
N ARG A 4 18.73 -7.12 31.86
CA ARG A 4 17.30 -6.80 31.87
C ARG A 4 16.78 -6.93 30.44
N THR A 5 16.08 -8.01 30.15
CA THR A 5 15.34 -8.20 28.92
C THR A 5 14.11 -7.28 28.94
N ARG A 6 13.95 -6.46 27.90
CA ARG A 6 12.75 -5.65 27.70
C ARG A 6 11.96 -6.25 26.55
N LEU A 7 10.66 -6.34 26.72
CA LEU A 7 9.73 -6.87 25.73
C LEU A 7 8.91 -5.74 25.11
N HIS A 8 8.90 -5.68 23.79
CA HIS A 8 8.18 -4.67 23.01
C HIS A 8 7.38 -5.33 21.90
N TRP A 9 6.28 -4.72 21.51
CA TRP A 9 5.58 -5.09 20.30
C TRP A 9 6.40 -4.69 19.07
N LEU A 10 6.46 -5.56 18.08
CA LEU A 10 7.05 -5.23 16.77
C LEU A 10 6.04 -4.40 15.97
N ALA A 11 5.93 -3.13 16.31
CA ALA A 11 5.00 -2.16 15.76
C ALA A 11 5.65 -0.77 15.73
N PRO A 12 5.10 0.23 15.04
CA PRO A 12 5.60 1.60 15.09
C PRO A 12 5.80 2.08 16.53
N ASP A 13 6.90 2.79 16.78
CA ASP A 13 7.32 3.29 18.09
C ASP A 13 7.65 2.21 19.15
N PHE A 14 7.62 0.93 18.78
CA PHE A 14 7.96 -0.21 19.65
C PHE A 14 7.35 -0.13 21.05
N PRO A 15 6.02 -0.06 21.19
CA PRO A 15 5.38 0.05 22.49
C PRO A 15 5.70 -1.14 23.38
N SER A 16 5.71 -0.92 24.72
CA SER A 16 5.96 -1.98 25.69
C SER A 16 4.92 -3.09 25.56
N LEU A 17 5.30 -4.34 25.89
CA LEU A 17 4.37 -5.45 25.91
C LEU A 17 3.25 -5.28 26.96
N ASP A 18 3.45 -4.40 27.96
CA ASP A 18 2.44 -4.05 28.95
C ASP A 18 1.32 -3.16 28.36
N GLU A 19 1.53 -2.58 27.19
CA GLU A 19 0.55 -1.80 26.45
C GLU A 19 -0.34 -2.70 25.59
N PRO A 20 -1.57 -2.25 25.24
CA PRO A 20 -2.43 -3.01 24.36
C PRO A 20 -1.75 -3.30 23.01
N ALA A 21 -1.99 -4.51 22.47
CA ALA A 21 -1.45 -4.89 21.18
C ALA A 21 -1.87 -3.88 20.11
N PRO A 22 -0.93 -3.29 19.33
CA PRO A 22 -1.24 -2.33 18.29
C PRO A 22 -2.14 -2.93 17.22
N ALA A 23 -3.09 -2.14 16.73
CA ALA A 23 -3.96 -2.55 15.64
C ALA A 23 -3.25 -2.40 14.30
N GLY A 24 -3.48 -3.33 13.37
CA GLY A 24 -2.99 -3.27 11.99
C GLY A 24 -1.93 -4.32 11.67
N THR A 25 -1.49 -4.31 10.42
CA THR A 25 -0.44 -5.21 9.93
C THR A 25 0.88 -4.45 9.88
N PRO A 26 1.86 -4.79 10.71
CA PRO A 26 3.14 -4.09 10.73
C PRO A 26 3.96 -4.40 9.47
N ALA A 27 4.69 -3.42 8.96
CA ALA A 27 5.73 -3.60 7.94
C ALA A 27 6.98 -4.20 8.59
N ILE A 28 7.01 -5.51 8.74
CA ILE A 28 8.00 -6.25 9.54
C ILE A 28 9.43 -5.93 9.12
N GLY A 29 9.72 -5.94 7.81
CA GLY A 29 11.06 -5.67 7.30
C GLY A 29 11.55 -4.26 7.62
N SER A 30 10.69 -3.27 7.49
CA SER A 30 11.01 -1.86 7.81
C SER A 30 11.26 -1.68 9.30
N LEU A 31 10.44 -2.27 10.16
CA LEU A 31 10.62 -2.19 11.62
C LEU A 31 11.90 -2.89 12.09
N LEU A 32 12.26 -4.01 11.48
CA LEU A 32 13.53 -4.68 11.81
C LEU A 32 14.74 -3.84 11.40
N ARG A 33 14.70 -3.19 10.23
CA ARG A 33 15.76 -2.27 9.80
C ARG A 33 15.84 -1.05 10.70
N GLN A 34 14.72 -0.52 11.17
CA GLN A 34 14.67 0.57 12.13
C GLN A 34 15.31 0.16 13.47
N LEU A 35 14.95 -0.99 14.03
CA LEU A 35 15.59 -1.53 15.24
C LEU A 35 17.09 -1.74 15.06
N ASP A 36 17.51 -2.22 13.90
CA ASP A 36 18.92 -2.41 13.60
C ASP A 36 19.71 -1.09 13.58
N ALA A 37 19.08 -0.02 13.10
CA ALA A 37 19.66 1.32 13.07
C ALA A 37 19.68 2.01 14.46
N GLU A 38 18.63 1.83 15.26
CA GLU A 38 18.46 2.52 16.54
C GLU A 38 19.20 1.85 17.73
N LEU A 39 19.30 0.51 17.69
CA LEU A 39 19.93 -0.23 18.79
C LEU A 39 21.45 -0.10 18.76
N PRO A 40 22.11 0.13 19.91
CA PRO A 40 23.57 0.16 19.98
C PRO A 40 24.22 -1.13 19.45
N PRO A 41 25.44 -1.06 18.91
CA PRO A 41 26.18 -2.24 18.49
C PRO A 41 26.36 -3.23 19.64
N GLY A 42 26.18 -4.55 19.37
CA GLY A 42 26.36 -5.61 20.35
C GLY A 42 25.17 -5.89 21.26
N VAL A 43 24.09 -5.12 21.17
CA VAL A 43 22.83 -5.48 21.86
C VAL A 43 22.21 -6.68 21.18
N ALA A 44 21.95 -7.75 21.96
CA ALA A 44 21.28 -8.94 21.47
C ALA A 44 19.80 -8.63 21.17
N LEU A 45 19.33 -9.05 20.00
CA LEU A 45 17.95 -8.90 19.56
C LEU A 45 17.33 -10.27 19.39
N THR A 46 16.22 -10.53 20.10
CA THR A 46 15.38 -11.70 19.89
C THR A 46 14.04 -11.25 19.36
N VAL A 47 13.61 -11.83 18.25
CA VAL A 47 12.31 -11.56 17.62
C VAL A 47 11.46 -12.82 17.71
N ILE A 48 10.30 -12.69 18.35
CA ILE A 48 9.34 -13.79 18.52
C ILE A 48 8.19 -13.55 17.56
N VAL A 49 7.91 -14.51 16.72
CA VAL A 49 6.92 -14.38 15.64
C VAL A 49 6.02 -15.61 15.53
N PRO A 50 4.77 -15.46 15.07
CA PRO A 50 3.91 -16.60 14.76
C PRO A 50 4.41 -17.35 13.52
N ALA A 51 3.98 -18.59 13.34
CA ALA A 51 4.37 -19.44 12.20
C ALA A 51 4.10 -18.82 10.82
N THR A 52 3.07 -17.98 10.72
CA THR A 52 2.73 -17.22 9.50
C THR A 52 2.78 -15.73 9.79
N LEU A 53 3.57 -15.00 9.01
CA LEU A 53 3.69 -13.54 9.08
C LEU A 53 2.77 -12.88 8.07
N GLN A 54 2.26 -11.71 8.43
CA GLN A 54 1.56 -10.79 7.53
C GLN A 54 2.35 -9.49 7.42
N GLY A 55 2.33 -8.83 6.25
CA GLY A 55 3.09 -7.59 6.04
C GLY A 55 4.59 -7.81 5.82
N ALA A 56 4.98 -8.98 5.35
CA ALA A 56 6.35 -9.25 4.93
C ALA A 56 6.65 -8.55 3.60
N ASP A 57 7.84 -7.96 3.48
CA ASP A 57 8.36 -7.43 2.21
C ASP A 57 8.68 -8.58 1.24
N ALA A 58 8.85 -8.25 -0.05
CA ALA A 58 9.23 -9.26 -1.06
C ALA A 58 10.61 -9.87 -0.80
N GLU A 59 11.48 -9.17 -0.10
CA GLU A 59 12.83 -9.58 0.26
C GLU A 59 12.98 -9.80 1.76
N ARG A 60 13.81 -10.78 2.13
CA ARG A 60 14.22 -11.01 3.51
C ARG A 60 15.04 -9.81 3.99
N PRO A 61 14.78 -9.29 5.20
CA PRO A 61 15.55 -8.17 5.71
C PRO A 61 17.00 -8.58 5.99
N ALA A 62 17.95 -7.86 5.38
CA ALA A 62 19.37 -7.94 5.66
C ALA A 62 19.69 -6.97 6.80
N LEU A 63 20.24 -7.48 7.91
CA LEU A 63 20.54 -6.71 9.12
C LEU A 63 22.04 -6.72 9.43
N SER A 64 22.53 -5.69 10.12
CA SER A 64 23.94 -5.55 10.50
C SER A 64 24.33 -6.46 11.67
N ARG A 65 23.35 -7.00 12.40
CA ARG A 65 23.50 -7.85 13.60
C ARG A 65 22.86 -9.20 13.44
N ALA A 66 23.31 -10.15 14.28
CA ALA A 66 22.63 -11.43 14.41
C ALA A 66 21.35 -11.25 15.23
N VAL A 67 20.25 -11.82 14.73
CA VAL A 67 18.95 -11.82 15.40
C VAL A 67 18.59 -13.26 15.75
N THR A 68 18.19 -13.47 17.01
CA THR A 68 17.59 -14.75 17.42
C THR A 68 16.13 -14.75 16.94
N TRP A 69 15.84 -15.54 15.90
CA TRP A 69 14.52 -15.64 15.31
C TRP A 69 13.77 -16.83 15.89
N GLN A 70 12.76 -16.57 16.70
CA GLN A 70 11.99 -17.59 17.39
C GLN A 70 10.57 -17.65 16.83
N VAL A 71 10.26 -18.78 16.20
CA VAL A 71 8.92 -19.05 15.70
C VAL A 71 8.12 -19.77 16.79
N VAL A 72 6.97 -19.23 17.13
CA VAL A 72 6.04 -19.83 18.10
C VAL A 72 4.80 -20.34 17.39
N ASP A 73 4.32 -21.49 17.81
CA ASP A 73 3.03 -22.01 17.36
C ASP A 73 1.94 -21.20 18.07
N GLY A 74 1.29 -20.32 17.32
CA GLY A 74 0.16 -19.53 17.77
C GLY A 74 -1.00 -19.68 16.80
N ALA A 75 -2.24 -19.66 17.32
CA ALA A 75 -3.40 -19.49 16.48
C ALA A 75 -3.25 -18.15 15.75
N MET A 76 -3.24 -18.21 14.42
CA MET A 76 -3.26 -16.99 13.61
C MET A 76 -4.48 -16.18 14.01
N PRO A 77 -4.34 -14.90 14.41
CA PRO A 77 -5.52 -14.09 14.62
C PRO A 77 -6.37 -14.18 13.35
N PRO A 78 -7.68 -14.38 13.48
CA PRO A 78 -8.55 -14.40 12.32
C PRO A 78 -8.20 -13.16 11.51
N SER A 79 -7.90 -13.35 10.22
CA SER A 79 -7.64 -12.22 9.34
C SER A 79 -8.83 -11.27 9.47
N SER A 80 -8.67 -10.22 10.24
CA SER A 80 -9.59 -9.09 10.28
C SER A 80 -9.39 -8.23 9.00
N ALA A 81 -9.01 -8.86 7.89
CA ALA A 81 -9.36 -8.32 6.60
C ALA A 81 -10.89 -8.22 6.64
N LYS A 82 -11.39 -7.13 7.20
CA LYS A 82 -12.73 -6.64 6.91
C LYS A 82 -12.84 -6.83 5.43
N ALA A 83 -13.67 -7.80 4.99
CA ALA A 83 -13.96 -7.94 3.57
C ALA A 83 -14.32 -6.54 3.12
N SER A 84 -13.41 -5.90 2.38
CA SER A 84 -13.67 -4.54 1.91
C SER A 84 -15.01 -4.61 1.21
N PRO A 85 -15.99 -3.79 1.59
CA PRO A 85 -17.30 -3.85 0.98
C PRO A 85 -17.07 -3.77 -0.51
N THR A 86 -17.74 -4.61 -1.28
CA THR A 86 -17.58 -4.63 -2.73
C THR A 86 -17.85 -3.22 -3.25
N PRO A 87 -16.90 -2.56 -3.91
CA PRO A 87 -17.06 -1.18 -4.29
C PRO A 87 -18.23 -1.07 -5.29
N SER A 88 -19.16 -0.17 -5.01
CA SER A 88 -20.11 0.28 -6.02
C SER A 88 -19.35 1.15 -7.01
N LEU A 89 -19.39 0.80 -8.29
CA LEU A 89 -18.64 1.49 -9.35
C LEU A 89 -19.49 2.57 -10.00
N ALA A 90 -18.99 3.79 -10.11
CA ALA A 90 -19.59 4.82 -10.95
C ALA A 90 -18.87 4.89 -12.31
N ILE A 91 -19.62 4.88 -13.40
CA ILE A 91 -19.07 5.01 -14.76
C ILE A 91 -19.69 6.26 -15.38
N ARG A 92 -18.85 7.12 -15.95
CA ARG A 92 -19.26 8.28 -16.73
C ARG A 92 -18.69 8.15 -18.14
N HIS A 93 -19.57 8.27 -19.14
CA HIS A 93 -19.19 8.12 -20.55
C HIS A 93 -19.81 9.22 -21.42
N PRO A 94 -19.20 9.56 -22.56
CA PRO A 94 -19.82 10.43 -23.53
C PRO A 94 -21.11 9.80 -24.09
N ALA A 95 -22.09 10.59 -24.44
CA ALA A 95 -23.28 10.09 -25.11
C ALA A 95 -22.92 9.38 -26.42
N GLY A 96 -23.44 8.18 -26.62
CA GLY A 96 -23.19 7.36 -27.84
C GLY A 96 -21.90 6.52 -27.84
N ASP A 97 -21.07 6.58 -26.79
CA ASP A 97 -19.85 5.75 -26.66
C ASP A 97 -20.02 4.72 -25.53
N GLU A 98 -20.73 3.64 -25.83
CA GLU A 98 -21.05 2.60 -24.85
C GLU A 98 -20.21 1.33 -25.00
N HIS A 99 -19.26 1.32 -25.95
CA HIS A 99 -18.54 0.09 -26.30
C HIS A 99 -17.72 -0.50 -25.15
N ALA A 100 -17.14 0.35 -24.29
CA ALA A 100 -16.36 -0.07 -23.15
C ALA A 100 -17.22 -0.55 -21.96
N LEU A 101 -18.48 -0.13 -21.89
CA LEU A 101 -19.36 -0.41 -20.74
C LEU A 101 -19.56 -1.89 -20.49
N ARG A 102 -19.68 -2.71 -21.55
CA ARG A 102 -19.91 -4.15 -21.42
C ARG A 102 -18.82 -4.86 -20.61
N TYR A 103 -17.56 -4.49 -20.79
CA TYR A 103 -16.43 -5.10 -20.07
C TYR A 103 -16.40 -4.68 -18.61
N LEU A 104 -16.59 -3.39 -18.35
CA LEU A 104 -16.63 -2.84 -16.99
C LEU A 104 -17.85 -3.36 -16.21
N HIS A 105 -18.99 -3.45 -16.87
CA HIS A 105 -20.21 -4.01 -16.27
C HIS A 105 -20.05 -5.50 -15.99
N ALA A 106 -19.47 -6.27 -16.92
CA ALA A 106 -19.18 -7.68 -16.70
C ALA A 106 -18.21 -7.90 -15.54
N ALA A 107 -17.16 -7.08 -15.44
CA ALA A 107 -16.21 -7.12 -14.33
C ALA A 107 -16.89 -6.81 -12.99
N ALA A 108 -17.68 -5.75 -12.92
CA ALA A 108 -18.40 -5.39 -11.69
C ALA A 108 -19.43 -6.46 -11.28
N ARG A 109 -20.05 -7.13 -12.24
CA ARG A 109 -20.95 -8.27 -11.99
C ARG A 109 -20.21 -9.47 -11.41
N ALA A 110 -18.97 -9.73 -11.87
CA ALA A 110 -18.15 -10.80 -11.35
C ALA A 110 -17.72 -10.58 -9.88
N TRP A 111 -17.71 -9.33 -9.40
CA TRP A 111 -17.44 -9.02 -7.99
C TRP A 111 -18.58 -9.46 -7.05
N GLN A 112 -19.80 -9.56 -7.55
CA GLN A 112 -21.00 -9.93 -6.77
C GLN A 112 -21.87 -10.93 -7.57
N PRO A 113 -21.45 -12.19 -7.67
CA PRO A 113 -22.15 -13.17 -8.50
C PRO A 113 -23.60 -13.44 -8.05
N ASN A 114 -23.88 -13.22 -6.74
CA ASN A 114 -25.19 -13.50 -6.11
C ASN A 114 -26.04 -12.24 -5.89
N SER A 115 -25.62 -11.08 -6.34
CA SER A 115 -26.33 -9.81 -6.15
C SER A 115 -26.29 -8.97 -7.42
N ALA A 116 -27.22 -8.04 -7.56
CA ALA A 116 -27.12 -7.05 -8.65
C ALA A 116 -25.88 -6.19 -8.46
N PRO A 117 -25.05 -5.99 -9.50
CA PRO A 117 -23.87 -5.16 -9.40
C PRO A 117 -24.29 -3.72 -9.08
N ALA A 118 -23.68 -3.13 -8.04
CA ALA A 118 -23.91 -1.74 -7.72
C ALA A 118 -23.08 -0.85 -8.69
N VAL A 119 -23.54 -0.74 -9.93
CA VAL A 119 -22.91 0.09 -10.97
C VAL A 119 -23.83 1.26 -11.30
N GLN A 120 -23.32 2.46 -11.17
CA GLN A 120 -24.01 3.68 -11.58
C GLN A 120 -23.46 4.14 -12.92
N ILE A 121 -24.22 3.95 -13.97
CA ILE A 121 -23.85 4.41 -15.32
C ILE A 121 -24.56 5.74 -15.59
N GLY A 122 -23.82 6.70 -16.12
CA GLY A 122 -24.34 8.00 -16.50
C GLY A 122 -23.46 8.71 -17.52
N THR A 123 -23.99 9.76 -18.12
CA THR A 123 -23.21 10.62 -19.00
C THR A 123 -22.22 11.46 -18.22
N THR A 124 -21.29 12.10 -18.94
CA THR A 124 -20.28 13.02 -18.32
C THR A 124 -20.89 14.19 -17.57
N ASP A 125 -22.14 14.56 -17.88
CA ASP A 125 -22.86 15.66 -17.23
C ASP A 125 -23.57 15.21 -15.94
N ALA A 126 -23.63 13.89 -15.68
CA ALA A 126 -24.26 13.37 -14.47
C ALA A 126 -23.44 13.76 -13.21
N PRO A 127 -24.09 13.94 -12.06
CA PRO A 127 -23.39 14.26 -10.81
C PRO A 127 -22.28 13.26 -10.49
N LEU A 128 -21.17 13.78 -9.92
CA LEU A 128 -20.10 12.94 -9.45
C LEU A 128 -20.55 12.11 -8.24
N PRO A 129 -20.05 10.89 -8.09
CA PRO A 129 -20.37 10.06 -6.93
C PRO A 129 -19.68 10.60 -5.67
N PRO A 130 -20.05 10.12 -4.45
CA PRO A 130 -19.27 10.42 -3.26
C PRO A 130 -17.82 9.90 -3.42
N PRO A 131 -16.81 10.53 -2.80
CA PRO A 131 -15.40 10.11 -2.94
C PRO A 131 -15.10 8.66 -2.52
N SER A 132 -15.95 8.09 -1.67
CA SER A 132 -15.86 6.67 -1.27
C SER A 132 -16.25 5.68 -2.37
N GLN A 133 -16.85 6.16 -3.47
CA GLN A 133 -17.24 5.34 -4.61
C GLN A 133 -16.27 5.58 -5.78
N PRO A 134 -15.55 4.56 -6.27
CA PRO A 134 -14.67 4.68 -7.42
C PRO A 134 -15.38 5.18 -8.68
N LEU A 135 -14.68 5.98 -9.45
CA LEU A 135 -15.17 6.56 -10.72
C LEU A 135 -14.35 6.03 -11.89
N VAL A 136 -15.03 5.51 -12.91
CA VAL A 136 -14.44 5.29 -14.24
C VAL A 136 -14.92 6.41 -15.16
N TRP A 137 -13.98 7.20 -15.68
CA TRP A 137 -14.24 8.31 -16.58
C TRP A 137 -13.80 7.96 -17.99
N LEU A 138 -14.76 7.77 -18.91
CA LEU A 138 -14.51 7.30 -20.27
C LEU A 138 -14.46 8.40 -21.31
N ALA A 139 -14.55 9.68 -20.92
CA ALA A 139 -14.44 10.79 -21.86
C ALA A 139 -12.98 11.01 -22.29
N ARG A 140 -12.83 11.48 -23.52
CA ARG A 140 -11.56 11.84 -24.15
C ARG A 140 -11.18 13.29 -23.82
N GLY A 141 -9.91 13.62 -23.99
CA GLY A 141 -9.39 14.98 -23.82
C GLY A 141 -9.20 15.38 -22.36
N PRO A 142 -9.11 16.68 -22.07
CA PRO A 142 -8.79 17.17 -20.74
C PRO A 142 -9.88 16.82 -19.73
N VAL A 143 -9.45 16.30 -18.57
CA VAL A 143 -10.35 15.99 -17.45
C VAL A 143 -10.88 17.29 -16.85
N PRO A 144 -12.22 17.45 -16.71
CA PRO A 144 -12.80 18.68 -16.18
C PRO A 144 -12.34 19.01 -14.76
N ALA A 145 -12.19 20.31 -14.46
CA ALA A 145 -11.77 20.78 -13.14
C ALA A 145 -12.60 20.24 -11.96
N PRO A 146 -13.94 20.10 -12.05
CA PRO A 146 -14.72 19.47 -10.98
C PRO A 146 -14.32 18.02 -10.69
N VAL A 147 -13.96 17.24 -11.72
CA VAL A 147 -13.48 15.85 -11.55
C VAL A 147 -12.11 15.84 -10.86
N MET A 148 -11.23 16.75 -11.27
CA MET A 148 -9.91 16.90 -10.64
C MET A 148 -10.01 17.30 -9.16
N GLN A 149 -10.92 18.20 -8.82
CA GLN A 149 -11.20 18.59 -7.43
C GLN A 149 -11.78 17.42 -6.64
N TRP A 150 -12.71 16.66 -7.22
CA TRP A 150 -13.28 15.46 -6.61
C TRP A 150 -12.20 14.40 -6.29
N ILE A 151 -11.26 14.17 -7.23
CA ILE A 151 -10.11 13.27 -6.98
C ILE A 151 -9.27 13.82 -5.82
N SER A 152 -8.91 15.12 -5.85
CA SER A 152 -8.09 15.75 -4.80
C SER A 152 -8.71 15.67 -3.42
N ALA A 153 -10.05 15.62 -3.33
CA ALA A 153 -10.80 15.45 -2.09
C ALA A 153 -10.87 13.99 -1.57
N GLY A 154 -10.15 13.05 -2.21
CA GLY A 154 -10.07 11.66 -1.76
C GLY A 154 -10.71 10.65 -2.72
N GLY A 155 -11.22 11.09 -3.87
CA GLY A 155 -11.79 10.21 -4.89
C GLY A 155 -10.73 9.37 -5.61
N VAL A 156 -11.12 8.17 -6.07
CA VAL A 156 -10.28 7.30 -6.89
C VAL A 156 -10.89 7.25 -8.29
N ALA A 157 -10.16 7.75 -9.29
CA ALA A 157 -10.61 7.78 -10.67
C ALA A 157 -9.73 6.93 -11.59
N LEU A 158 -10.37 6.18 -12.50
CA LEU A 158 -9.75 5.46 -13.60
C LEU A 158 -10.22 6.06 -14.91
N LEU A 159 -9.32 6.67 -15.65
CA LEU A 159 -9.58 7.43 -16.85
C LEU A 159 -9.43 6.57 -18.12
N ALA A 160 -10.12 6.93 -19.18
CA ALA A 160 -9.86 6.40 -20.52
C ALA A 160 -8.44 6.73 -20.99
N HIS A 161 -7.89 5.95 -21.92
CA HIS A 161 -6.53 6.14 -22.45
C HIS A 161 -6.33 7.49 -23.16
N GLU A 162 -7.40 8.06 -23.74
CA GLU A 162 -7.39 9.35 -24.43
C GLU A 162 -7.68 10.55 -23.49
N ALA A 163 -7.91 10.30 -22.20
CA ALA A 163 -8.06 11.38 -21.22
C ALA A 163 -6.70 11.98 -20.88
N THR A 164 -6.66 13.30 -20.78
CA THR A 164 -5.43 14.04 -20.42
C THR A 164 -5.59 14.69 -19.04
N VAL A 165 -4.52 14.62 -18.27
CA VAL A 165 -4.42 15.22 -16.93
C VAL A 165 -3.27 16.21 -16.97
N ASP A 166 -3.57 17.50 -16.97
CA ASP A 166 -2.55 18.52 -17.10
C ASP A 166 -1.75 18.66 -15.80
N GLY A 167 -0.44 18.80 -15.95
CA GLY A 167 0.48 19.07 -14.83
C GLY A 167 0.75 17.89 -13.89
N ILE A 168 0.27 16.67 -14.19
CA ILE A 168 0.49 15.48 -13.35
C ILE A 168 1.21 14.41 -14.15
N ALA A 169 2.37 14.00 -13.68
CA ALA A 169 3.10 12.87 -14.24
C ALA A 169 2.55 11.54 -13.66
N LEU A 170 1.97 10.70 -14.51
CA LEU A 170 1.50 9.38 -14.12
C LEU A 170 2.70 8.43 -14.10
N SER A 171 3.33 8.25 -12.95
CA SER A 171 4.59 7.52 -12.77
C SER A 171 4.43 6.12 -12.17
N SER A 172 3.34 5.87 -11.44
CA SER A 172 3.04 4.53 -10.92
C SER A 172 2.41 3.66 -12.00
N MET A 173 2.70 2.36 -11.96
CA MET A 173 2.20 1.39 -12.93
C MET A 173 1.51 0.23 -12.19
N PRO A 174 0.31 0.47 -11.65
CA PRO A 174 -0.38 -0.49 -10.79
C PRO A 174 -0.85 -1.75 -11.53
N TRP A 175 -0.86 -1.73 -12.85
CA TRP A 175 -1.21 -2.89 -13.67
C TRP A 175 -0.33 -3.00 -14.91
N ARG A 176 0.29 -4.17 -15.10
CA ARG A 176 1.10 -4.52 -16.29
C ARG A 176 0.51 -5.74 -16.99
N ASP A 177 0.75 -5.86 -18.28
CA ASP A 177 0.45 -7.07 -19.03
C ASP A 177 1.49 -8.18 -18.78
N ALA A 178 1.32 -9.33 -19.44
CA ALA A 178 2.22 -10.46 -19.31
C ALA A 178 3.66 -10.16 -19.80
N ASP A 179 3.80 -9.21 -20.72
CA ASP A 179 5.09 -8.78 -21.27
C ASP A 179 5.74 -7.65 -20.44
N GLY A 180 5.10 -7.25 -19.34
CA GLY A 180 5.56 -6.19 -18.44
C GLY A 180 5.21 -4.77 -18.89
N ALA A 181 4.51 -4.60 -20.02
CA ALA A 181 4.10 -3.29 -20.47
C ALA A 181 2.94 -2.74 -19.61
N PRO A 182 2.91 -1.44 -19.29
CA PRO A 182 1.88 -0.88 -18.45
C PRO A 182 0.51 -0.91 -19.15
N LEU A 183 -0.51 -1.43 -18.48
CA LEU A 183 -1.92 -1.36 -18.88
C LEU A 183 -2.65 -0.22 -18.18
N VAL A 184 -2.22 0.12 -16.98
CA VAL A 184 -2.72 1.25 -16.21
C VAL A 184 -1.52 1.97 -15.60
N GLU A 185 -1.53 3.28 -15.73
CA GLU A 185 -0.60 4.20 -15.05
C GLU A 185 -1.37 5.11 -14.11
N GLY A 186 -0.71 5.67 -13.11
CA GLY A 186 -1.37 6.50 -12.13
C GLY A 186 -0.44 7.40 -11.33
N ALA A 187 -1.06 8.27 -10.54
CA ALA A 187 -0.40 9.16 -9.60
C ALA A 187 -1.32 9.51 -8.43
N PRO A 188 -0.79 9.83 -7.27
CA PRO A 188 -1.55 10.46 -6.20
C PRO A 188 -1.94 11.89 -6.60
N LEU A 189 -3.12 12.33 -6.17
CA LEU A 189 -3.59 13.69 -6.36
C LEU A 189 -4.36 14.16 -5.12
N GLY A 190 -3.74 15.02 -4.33
CA GLY A 190 -4.30 15.45 -3.04
C GLY A 190 -4.47 14.24 -2.09
N GLN A 191 -5.69 14.01 -1.63
CA GLN A 191 -6.03 12.85 -0.78
C GLN A 191 -6.48 11.63 -1.59
N GLY A 192 -6.63 11.77 -2.91
CA GLY A 192 -7.10 10.72 -3.78
C GLY A 192 -6.06 10.24 -4.77
N ARG A 193 -6.53 9.56 -5.80
CA ARG A 193 -5.66 8.93 -6.79
C ARG A 193 -6.29 8.98 -8.19
N VAL A 194 -5.49 9.37 -9.17
CA VAL A 194 -5.84 9.30 -10.59
C VAL A 194 -5.08 8.17 -11.26
N MET A 195 -5.79 7.39 -12.05
CA MET A 195 -5.24 6.32 -12.88
C MET A 195 -5.76 6.48 -14.30
N ARG A 196 -5.04 5.95 -15.28
CA ARG A 196 -5.42 6.00 -16.69
C ARG A 196 -5.06 4.71 -17.38
N PHE A 197 -5.96 4.20 -18.21
CA PHE A 197 -5.62 3.13 -19.16
C PHE A 197 -4.60 3.64 -20.18
N THR A 198 -3.65 2.81 -20.54
CA THR A 198 -2.65 3.13 -21.57
C THR A 198 -3.11 2.74 -22.98
N ARG A 199 -4.17 1.93 -23.07
CA ARG A 199 -4.74 1.40 -24.33
C ARG A 199 -6.26 1.52 -24.32
N PRO A 200 -6.89 1.55 -25.52
CA PRO A 200 -8.34 1.54 -25.62
C PRO A 200 -8.94 0.25 -25.05
N LEU A 201 -10.13 0.36 -24.45
CA LEU A 201 -10.86 -0.78 -23.87
C LEU A 201 -11.55 -1.62 -24.98
N ARG A 202 -10.72 -2.17 -25.85
CA ARG A 202 -11.11 -3.09 -26.93
C ARG A 202 -10.19 -4.30 -26.93
N PRO A 203 -10.70 -5.52 -27.18
CA PRO A 203 -9.92 -6.75 -27.10
C PRO A 203 -8.72 -6.81 -28.05
N ASP A 204 -8.81 -6.18 -29.22
CA ASP A 204 -7.73 -6.08 -30.19
C ASP A 204 -6.54 -5.24 -29.66
N ALA A 205 -6.82 -4.20 -28.86
CA ALA A 205 -5.82 -3.34 -28.28
C ALA A 205 -5.41 -3.75 -26.84
N MET A 206 -6.33 -4.38 -26.12
CA MET A 206 -6.16 -4.80 -24.74
C MET A 206 -6.73 -6.21 -24.52
N PRO A 207 -6.02 -7.28 -24.92
CA PRO A 207 -6.48 -8.67 -24.79
C PRO A 207 -6.83 -9.05 -23.35
N ALA A 208 -6.20 -8.42 -22.36
CA ALA A 208 -6.48 -8.61 -20.93
C ALA A 208 -7.96 -8.40 -20.54
N LEU A 209 -8.75 -7.70 -21.36
CA LEU A 209 -10.21 -7.58 -21.16
C LEU A 209 -10.96 -8.91 -21.19
N LEU A 210 -10.39 -9.92 -21.86
CA LEU A 210 -10.97 -11.26 -22.00
C LEU A 210 -10.40 -12.26 -20.97
N ASP A 211 -9.43 -11.85 -20.18
CA ASP A 211 -8.83 -12.69 -19.14
C ASP A 211 -9.83 -12.94 -18.01
N ALA A 212 -9.85 -14.17 -17.49
CA ALA A 212 -10.66 -14.51 -16.33
C ALA A 212 -10.31 -13.67 -15.09
N ASP A 213 -9.07 -13.21 -14.98
CA ASP A 213 -8.57 -12.38 -13.88
C ASP A 213 -8.86 -10.89 -14.06
N PHE A 214 -9.35 -10.44 -15.21
CA PHE A 214 -9.63 -9.03 -15.44
C PHE A 214 -10.49 -8.39 -14.34
N PRO A 215 -11.61 -9.00 -13.90
CA PRO A 215 -12.41 -8.43 -12.83
C PRO A 215 -11.64 -8.24 -11.51
N HIS A 216 -10.83 -9.22 -11.12
CA HIS A 216 -10.03 -9.15 -9.90
C HIS A 216 -8.97 -8.06 -9.97
N ARG A 217 -8.26 -7.95 -11.09
CA ARG A 217 -7.24 -6.91 -11.31
C ARG A 217 -7.86 -5.51 -11.35
N LEU A 218 -8.99 -5.36 -12.02
CA LEU A 218 -9.73 -4.10 -12.04
C LEU A 218 -10.17 -3.68 -10.64
N ARG A 219 -10.67 -4.62 -9.83
CA ARG A 219 -11.05 -4.36 -8.44
C ARG A 219 -9.85 -3.91 -7.61
N ALA A 220 -8.72 -4.59 -7.72
CA ALA A 220 -7.49 -4.26 -7.00
C ALA A 220 -7.04 -2.81 -7.24
N LEU A 221 -7.32 -2.23 -8.42
CA LEU A 221 -7.06 -0.82 -8.69
C LEU A 221 -7.85 0.11 -7.76
N PHE A 222 -9.03 -0.28 -7.33
CA PHE A 222 -9.92 0.56 -6.52
C PHE A 222 -9.79 0.28 -5.02
N ASP A 223 -9.45 -0.93 -4.62
CA ASP A 223 -9.34 -1.31 -3.20
C ASP A 223 -8.24 -0.52 -2.45
N GLY A 224 -7.55 0.42 -3.13
CA GLY A 224 -6.36 1.09 -2.62
C GLY A 224 -5.24 0.08 -2.49
N ALA A 225 -4.02 0.49 -2.71
CA ALA A 225 -2.88 -0.34 -2.35
C ALA A 225 -2.72 -0.40 -0.81
N ALA A 226 -3.69 -0.98 -0.12
CA ALA A 226 -3.37 -1.88 0.93
C ALA A 226 -2.85 -3.13 0.19
N ASP A 227 -1.55 -3.21 -0.02
CA ASP A 227 -0.89 -4.46 -0.38
C ASP A 227 -1.54 -5.52 0.50
N ALA A 228 -2.23 -6.47 -0.13
CA ALA A 228 -2.78 -7.58 0.62
C ALA A 228 -1.59 -8.12 1.41
N PRO A 229 -1.64 -8.11 2.76
CA PRO A 229 -0.44 -8.34 3.55
C PRO A 229 0.18 -9.64 3.07
N THR A 230 1.38 -9.54 2.50
CA THR A 230 2.09 -10.67 1.93
C THR A 230 2.26 -11.69 3.05
N ARG A 231 1.65 -12.85 2.92
CA ARG A 231 1.74 -13.92 3.90
C ARG A 231 2.95 -14.78 3.55
N VAL A 232 3.86 -14.91 4.50
CA VAL A 232 5.03 -15.78 4.37
C VAL A 232 5.16 -16.67 5.59
N LEU A 233 5.78 -17.82 5.41
CA LEU A 233 6.15 -18.64 6.56
C LEU A 233 7.30 -17.94 7.31
N ALA A 234 7.15 -17.77 8.61
CA ALA A 234 8.14 -17.07 9.43
C ALA A 234 9.53 -17.68 9.35
N ARG A 235 9.63 -19.02 9.23
CA ARG A 235 10.89 -19.73 9.07
C ARG A 235 11.65 -19.33 7.79
N ASP A 236 10.92 -18.99 6.72
CA ASP A 236 11.48 -18.64 5.42
C ASP A 236 11.81 -17.14 5.32
N TYR A 237 11.32 -16.35 6.28
CA TYR A 237 11.51 -14.90 6.33
C TYR A 237 12.53 -14.45 7.41
N ALA A 238 13.22 -15.38 8.06
CA ALA A 238 14.23 -15.04 9.05
C ALA A 238 15.28 -14.07 8.46
N PRO A 239 15.65 -12.97 9.18
CA PRO A 239 16.62 -12.00 8.71
C PRO A 239 17.98 -12.63 8.40
N THR A 240 18.69 -12.08 7.41
CA THR A 240 20.09 -12.42 7.13
C THR A 240 21.04 -11.43 7.81
N ARG A 241 22.32 -11.84 8.03
CA ARG A 241 23.34 -11.00 8.69
C ARG A 241 24.32 -10.40 7.68
N ASP A 242 23.84 -9.91 6.58
CA ASP A 242 24.64 -9.35 5.48
C ASP A 242 24.30 -7.87 5.21
N GLY A 243 23.51 -7.23 6.10
CA GLY A 243 23.23 -5.80 6.04
C GLY A 243 24.45 -4.95 6.39
N ALA A 244 24.56 -3.80 5.71
CA ALA A 244 25.57 -2.81 6.04
C ALA A 244 25.36 -2.26 7.46
N THR A 245 26.45 -2.03 8.20
CA THR A 245 26.37 -1.34 9.50
C THR A 245 25.96 0.11 9.30
N TYR A 246 24.98 0.55 10.07
CA TYR A 246 24.59 1.96 10.05
C TYR A 246 25.66 2.80 10.76
N PRO A 247 26.09 3.93 10.20
CA PRO A 247 26.99 4.83 10.87
C PRO A 247 26.32 5.35 12.14
N VAL A 248 26.97 5.14 13.28
CA VAL A 248 26.51 5.73 14.54
C VAL A 248 26.62 7.24 14.40
N ALA A 249 25.51 7.95 14.48
CA ALA A 249 25.54 9.42 14.46
C ALA A 249 26.46 9.90 15.60
N PRO A 250 27.44 10.79 15.32
CA PRO A 250 28.31 11.30 16.34
C PRO A 250 27.47 11.95 17.44
N ARG A 251 27.61 11.47 18.66
CA ARG A 251 26.98 12.11 19.83
C ARG A 251 27.55 13.52 19.96
N ASP A 252 26.68 14.51 19.93
CA ASP A 252 27.07 15.87 20.24
C ASP A 252 27.45 15.94 21.73
N LEU A 253 28.74 16.03 21.99
CA LEU A 253 29.30 16.15 23.34
C LEU A 253 29.32 17.60 23.83
N GLN A 254 28.96 18.58 22.97
CA GLN A 254 29.00 20.01 23.34
C GLN A 254 28.18 20.33 24.61
N PRO A 255 26.95 19.85 24.81
CA PRO A 255 26.20 20.16 26.01
C PRO A 255 26.86 19.58 27.29
N TRP A 256 27.47 18.41 27.20
CA TRP A 256 28.17 17.79 28.33
C TRP A 256 29.48 18.47 28.65
N LEU A 257 30.24 18.92 27.64
CA LEU A 257 31.45 19.71 27.79
C LEU A 257 31.14 21.10 28.38
N ALA A 258 30.06 21.75 27.92
CA ALA A 258 29.63 23.04 28.47
C ALA A 258 29.24 22.91 29.95
N LEU A 259 28.56 21.83 30.32
CA LEU A 259 28.16 21.55 31.69
C LEU A 259 29.39 21.27 32.58
N LEU A 260 30.37 20.51 32.08
CA LEU A 260 31.63 20.24 32.78
C LEU A 260 32.45 21.51 33.00
N ILE A 261 32.54 22.39 32.00
CA ILE A 261 33.20 23.69 32.10
C ILE A 261 32.48 24.59 33.10
N ALA A 262 31.14 24.64 33.07
CA ALA A 262 30.36 25.42 34.03
C ALA A 262 30.58 24.95 35.48
N VAL A 263 30.66 23.65 35.72
CA VAL A 263 30.98 23.09 37.06
C VAL A 263 32.41 23.44 37.50
N LEU A 264 33.40 23.37 36.60
CA LEU A 264 34.78 23.71 36.87
C LEU A 264 35.02 25.21 37.19
N VAL A 265 34.19 26.08 36.63
CA VAL A 265 34.28 27.54 36.87
C VAL A 265 33.56 27.94 38.16
N LEU A 266 32.65 27.12 38.68
CA LEU A 266 31.90 27.36 39.92
C LEU A 266 32.57 26.81 41.17
N VAL A 267 33.66 26.06 41.05
CA VAL A 267 34.51 25.54 42.13
C VAL A 267 35.76 26.39 42.23
#